data_91443668e80cdb6f5c9af032a28e5761
#
_entry.id   91443668e80cdb6f5c9af032a28e5761
#
_cell.length_a   1.000
_cell.length_b   1.000
_cell.length_c   1.000
_cell.angle_alpha   90.00
_cell.angle_beta   90.00
_cell.angle_gamma   90.00
#
_symmetry.space_group_name_H-M   'P 1'
#
loop_
_entity.id
_entity.type
_entity.pdbx_description
1 polymer ?
#
loop_
_entity_poly.entity_id
_entity_poly.type
_entity_poly.pdbx_seq_one_letter_code
_entity_poly.pdbx_strand_id
1 'polypeptide(L)'
;MDSRMNPQTDPGANPPANPGAAPLAQDLVDQARRLVRTRFPEALGAVLGGSAAAGRAGPLSDLDLAVLVPDTAVTLRETVRHEGRVAELFLHTRAGLAELFAADRASRRPVLPYLYAQGLVLLDREGAAGEARARAVALLDEGPPPLPAASVETRRYGLTDALDDLADVRDRHERLALGGYVFGAAAELLCDHRRAWTAGGKWLPRRLRAA
;
A
#
# COMPACT_ATOMS: atom_id res chain seq x y z
N MET A 1 1.98 48.20 -16.14
CA MET A 1 2.85 47.02 -15.88
C MET A 1 2.45 46.47 -14.54
N ASP A 2 1.54 45.51 -14.56
CA ASP A 2 0.95 44.95 -13.32
C ASP A 2 1.30 43.46 -13.31
N SER A 3 2.36 43.12 -12.57
CA SER A 3 2.85 41.73 -12.40
C SER A 3 2.02 41.07 -11.32
N ARG A 4 0.97 40.34 -11.71
CA ARG A 4 0.26 39.44 -10.82
C ARG A 4 1.12 38.20 -10.57
N MET A 5 1.72 38.15 -9.39
CA MET A 5 2.39 36.98 -8.85
C MET A 5 1.37 35.86 -8.64
N ASN A 6 1.56 34.78 -9.37
CA ASN A 6 0.80 33.53 -9.21
C ASN A 6 1.27 32.87 -7.90
N PRO A 7 0.40 32.53 -6.93
CA PRO A 7 0.83 31.83 -5.74
C PRO A 7 1.28 30.42 -6.11
N GLN A 8 2.56 30.12 -5.87
CA GLN A 8 3.13 28.79 -5.94
C GLN A 8 2.39 27.90 -4.94
N THR A 9 1.62 26.93 -5.46
CA THR A 9 1.11 25.82 -4.67
C THR A 9 2.28 24.90 -4.34
N ASP A 10 2.57 24.79 -3.05
CA ASP A 10 3.54 23.85 -2.49
C ASP A 10 3.15 22.40 -2.88
N PRO A 11 3.97 21.67 -3.67
CA PRO A 11 3.63 20.31 -4.10
C PRO A 11 3.65 19.26 -2.97
N GLY A 12 4.06 19.65 -1.76
CA GLY A 12 4.09 18.80 -0.56
C GLY A 12 2.92 19.00 0.40
N ALA A 13 2.05 19.98 0.18
CA ALA A 13 0.92 20.22 1.07
C ALA A 13 -0.14 19.11 0.93
N ASN A 14 -0.34 18.37 2.00
CA ASN A 14 -1.51 17.49 2.11
C ASN A 14 -2.79 18.32 1.90
N PRO A 15 -3.75 17.84 1.08
CA PRO A 15 -5.03 18.52 0.96
C PRO A 15 -5.68 18.67 2.34
N PRO A 16 -6.37 19.79 2.63
CA PRO A 16 -6.97 20.04 3.92
C PRO A 16 -7.89 18.89 4.32
N ALA A 17 -7.80 18.46 5.57
CA ALA A 17 -8.63 17.40 6.12
C ALA A 17 -10.11 17.79 5.96
N ASN A 18 -10.89 16.89 5.37
CA ASN A 18 -12.34 17.06 5.29
C ASN A 18 -12.93 17.06 6.72
N PRO A 19 -13.61 18.10 7.19
CA PRO A 19 -14.13 18.17 8.55
C PRO A 19 -15.14 17.06 8.91
N GLY A 20 -15.75 16.41 7.92
CA GLY A 20 -16.56 15.20 8.10
C GLY A 20 -15.76 13.90 8.17
N ALA A 21 -14.44 13.91 7.93
CA ALA A 21 -13.63 12.70 7.93
C ALA A 21 -13.26 12.20 9.32
N ALA A 22 -13.17 13.06 10.32
CA ALA A 22 -12.78 12.70 11.67
C ALA A 22 -13.79 11.76 12.38
N PRO A 23 -15.11 12.03 12.38
CA PRO A 23 -16.11 11.12 12.95
C PRO A 23 -16.16 9.77 12.23
N LEU A 24 -16.10 9.77 10.89
CA LEU A 24 -16.08 8.53 10.10
C LEU A 24 -14.82 7.70 10.38
N ALA A 25 -13.68 8.34 10.51
CA ALA A 25 -12.43 7.65 10.83
C ALA A 25 -12.49 6.97 12.20
N GLN A 26 -13.07 7.64 13.21
CA GLN A 26 -13.22 7.06 14.54
C GLN A 26 -14.18 5.87 14.53
N ASP A 27 -15.32 5.97 13.85
CA ASP A 27 -16.27 4.88 13.70
C ASP A 27 -15.64 3.65 13.05
N LEU A 28 -14.83 3.83 11.99
CA LEU A 28 -14.09 2.75 11.34
C LEU A 28 -13.06 2.08 12.26
N VAL A 29 -12.38 2.85 13.08
CA VAL A 29 -11.43 2.33 14.08
C VAL A 29 -12.18 1.48 15.11
N ASP A 30 -13.34 1.91 15.57
CA ASP A 30 -14.14 1.19 16.56
C ASP A 30 -14.77 -0.07 15.96
N GLN A 31 -15.23 -0.04 14.72
CA GLN A 31 -15.66 -1.24 13.97
C GLN A 31 -14.50 -2.25 13.84
N ALA A 32 -13.33 -1.78 13.43
CA ALA A 32 -12.14 -2.62 13.31
C ALA A 32 -11.75 -3.28 14.66
N ARG A 33 -11.79 -2.51 15.75
CA ARG A 33 -11.54 -3.05 17.10
C ARG A 33 -12.56 -4.11 17.53
N ARG A 34 -13.85 -3.89 17.22
CA ARG A 34 -14.90 -4.87 17.52
C ARG A 34 -14.67 -6.15 16.74
N LEU A 35 -14.38 -6.04 15.44
CA LEU A 35 -14.07 -7.20 14.58
C LEU A 35 -12.90 -8.02 15.14
N VAL A 36 -11.78 -7.37 15.45
CA VAL A 36 -10.59 -8.05 15.99
C VAL A 36 -10.92 -8.75 17.32
N ARG A 37 -11.57 -8.06 18.27
CA ARG A 37 -11.90 -8.64 19.57
C ARG A 37 -12.84 -9.84 19.49
N THR A 38 -13.84 -9.76 18.61
CA THR A 38 -14.86 -10.80 18.50
C THR A 38 -14.36 -12.03 17.76
N ARG A 39 -13.60 -11.81 16.66
CA ARG A 39 -13.21 -12.91 15.79
C ARG A 39 -11.85 -13.51 16.14
N PHE A 40 -10.97 -12.72 16.74
CA PHE A 40 -9.59 -13.12 17.07
C PHE A 40 -9.25 -12.82 18.54
N PRO A 41 -9.96 -13.45 19.51
CA PRO A 41 -9.73 -13.18 20.93
C PRO A 41 -8.30 -13.50 21.37
N GLU A 42 -7.64 -14.44 20.70
CA GLU A 42 -6.26 -14.86 20.97
C GLU A 42 -5.20 -14.08 20.15
N ALA A 43 -5.60 -13.06 19.37
CA ALA A 43 -4.64 -12.28 18.58
C ALA A 43 -3.56 -11.65 19.48
N LEU A 44 -2.32 -11.70 19.02
CA LEU A 44 -1.15 -11.09 19.67
C LEU A 44 -1.01 -9.61 19.32
N GLY A 45 -1.43 -9.24 18.11
CA GLY A 45 -1.39 -7.87 17.63
C GLY A 45 -2.39 -7.65 16.49
N ALA A 46 -2.83 -6.41 16.32
CA ALA A 46 -3.65 -6.03 15.18
C ALA A 46 -3.39 -4.58 14.78
N VAL A 47 -3.36 -4.35 13.46
CA VAL A 47 -3.11 -3.04 12.87
C VAL A 47 -4.17 -2.77 11.80
N LEU A 48 -4.80 -1.60 11.88
CA LEU A 48 -5.66 -1.06 10.83
C LEU A 48 -4.81 -0.24 9.87
N GLY A 49 -4.88 -0.56 8.59
CA GLY A 49 -4.16 0.12 7.52
C GLY A 49 -5.07 0.91 6.58
N GLY A 50 -4.56 1.11 5.37
CA GLY A 50 -5.30 1.65 4.25
C GLY A 50 -5.80 3.09 4.43
N SER A 51 -6.92 3.38 3.78
CA SER A 51 -7.52 4.72 3.80
C SER A 51 -8.11 5.08 5.16
N ALA A 52 -8.56 4.09 5.93
CA ALA A 52 -9.13 4.28 7.26
C ALA A 52 -8.08 4.79 8.25
N ALA A 53 -6.91 4.15 8.31
CA ALA A 53 -5.80 4.59 9.16
C ALA A 53 -5.25 5.95 8.75
N ALA A 54 -5.28 6.26 7.46
CA ALA A 54 -4.75 7.52 6.91
C ALA A 54 -5.73 8.70 7.00
N GLY A 55 -6.91 8.55 7.62
CA GLY A 55 -7.92 9.60 7.70
C GLY A 55 -8.51 10.01 6.35
N ARG A 56 -8.38 9.16 5.32
CA ARG A 56 -8.87 9.41 3.96
C ARG A 56 -9.98 8.45 3.54
N ALA A 57 -10.60 7.78 4.51
CA ALA A 57 -11.69 6.86 4.24
C ALA A 57 -12.94 7.60 3.73
N GLY A 58 -13.57 7.01 2.72
CA GLY A 58 -14.89 7.38 2.24
C GLY A 58 -15.97 6.38 2.71
N PRO A 59 -17.23 6.63 2.36
CA PRO A 59 -18.34 5.75 2.76
C PRO A 59 -18.18 4.29 2.30
N LEU A 60 -17.51 4.07 1.18
CA LEU A 60 -17.27 2.75 0.58
C LEU A 60 -15.88 2.18 0.88
N SER A 61 -15.11 2.83 1.76
CA SER A 61 -13.79 2.32 2.14
C SER A 61 -13.93 1.01 2.92
N ASP A 62 -13.10 0.05 2.58
CA ASP A 62 -12.88 -1.20 3.29
C ASP A 62 -12.02 -1.01 4.55
N LEU A 63 -11.97 -2.04 5.38
CA LEU A 63 -11.08 -2.13 6.53
C LEU A 63 -9.92 -3.06 6.17
N ASP A 64 -8.71 -2.51 6.02
CA ASP A 64 -7.49 -3.28 5.81
C ASP A 64 -6.89 -3.66 7.16
N LEU A 65 -7.02 -4.91 7.58
CA LEU A 65 -6.60 -5.38 8.91
C LEU A 65 -5.49 -6.42 8.82
N ALA A 66 -4.32 -6.11 9.35
CA ALA A 66 -3.29 -7.11 9.63
C ALA A 66 -3.44 -7.60 11.07
N VAL A 67 -3.57 -8.91 11.25
CA VAL A 67 -3.77 -9.55 12.55
C VAL A 67 -2.68 -10.58 12.77
N LEU A 68 -1.90 -10.36 13.81
CA LEU A 68 -0.88 -11.29 14.26
C LEU A 68 -1.53 -12.32 15.20
N VAL A 69 -1.55 -13.57 14.78
CA VAL A 69 -2.16 -14.69 15.50
C VAL A 69 -1.09 -15.60 16.13
N PRO A 70 -1.44 -16.42 17.14
CA PRO A 70 -0.50 -17.39 17.70
C PRO A 70 0.08 -18.33 16.65
N ASP A 71 1.26 -18.89 16.89
CA ASP A 71 1.99 -19.76 15.95
C ASP A 71 1.29 -21.10 15.66
N THR A 72 0.26 -21.42 16.41
CA THR A 72 -0.64 -22.58 16.15
C THR A 72 -1.68 -22.33 15.07
N ALA A 73 -1.83 -21.07 14.63
CA ALA A 73 -2.79 -20.68 13.60
C ALA A 73 -2.18 -20.75 12.19
N VAL A 74 -3.04 -20.55 11.19
CA VAL A 74 -2.64 -20.59 9.77
C VAL A 74 -2.52 -19.17 9.22
N THR A 75 -1.46 -18.92 8.45
CA THR A 75 -1.34 -17.68 7.66
C THR A 75 -2.32 -17.73 6.49
N LEU A 76 -3.23 -16.75 6.40
CA LEU A 76 -4.19 -16.65 5.31
C LEU A 76 -4.63 -15.20 5.07
N ARG A 77 -5.14 -14.92 3.87
CA ARG A 77 -5.87 -13.72 3.52
C ARG A 77 -7.34 -14.03 3.32
N GLU A 78 -8.20 -13.24 3.95
CA GLU A 78 -9.64 -13.44 3.92
C GLU A 78 -10.35 -12.10 3.72
N THR A 79 -11.47 -12.13 3.00
CA THR A 79 -12.37 -10.99 2.86
C THR A 79 -13.71 -11.32 3.52
N VAL A 80 -14.13 -10.49 4.46
CA VAL A 80 -15.38 -10.69 5.21
C VAL A 80 -16.26 -9.46 5.16
N ARG A 81 -17.56 -9.63 5.49
CA ARG A 81 -18.45 -8.50 5.76
C ARG A 81 -18.64 -8.35 7.27
N HIS A 82 -18.43 -7.14 7.77
CA HIS A 82 -18.60 -6.79 9.17
C HIS A 82 -19.34 -5.46 9.29
N GLU A 83 -20.48 -5.45 9.97
CA GLU A 83 -21.32 -4.26 10.17
C GLU A 83 -21.62 -3.50 8.85
N GLY A 84 -21.94 -4.25 7.79
CA GLY A 84 -22.27 -3.70 6.47
C GLY A 84 -21.06 -3.31 5.61
N ARG A 85 -19.83 -3.43 6.12
CA ARG A 85 -18.58 -3.05 5.45
C ARG A 85 -17.74 -4.26 5.05
N VAL A 86 -16.98 -4.12 3.98
CA VAL A 86 -15.96 -5.11 3.61
C VAL A 86 -14.74 -4.93 4.49
N ALA A 87 -14.20 -6.02 5.01
CA ALA A 87 -12.92 -6.06 5.70
C ALA A 87 -11.99 -7.08 5.03
N GLU A 88 -10.81 -6.63 4.66
CA GLU A 88 -9.70 -7.49 4.21
C GLU A 88 -8.83 -7.82 5.42
N LEU A 89 -8.72 -9.11 5.70
CA LEU A 89 -7.99 -9.65 6.84
C LEU A 89 -6.71 -10.32 6.34
N PHE A 90 -5.57 -9.85 6.81
CA PHE A 90 -4.26 -10.45 6.60
C PHE A 90 -3.86 -11.12 7.90
N LEU A 91 -4.16 -12.42 8.02
CA LEU A 91 -3.86 -13.23 9.20
C LEU A 91 -2.51 -13.91 9.05
N HIS A 92 -1.64 -13.77 10.03
CA HIS A 92 -0.32 -14.39 9.97
C HIS A 92 0.26 -14.61 11.37
N THR A 93 1.06 -15.66 11.48
CA THR A 93 1.93 -15.92 12.63
C THR A 93 3.17 -15.03 12.55
N ARG A 94 4.01 -15.02 13.59
CA ARG A 94 5.30 -14.32 13.55
C ARG A 94 6.22 -14.82 12.43
N ALA A 95 6.28 -16.15 12.24
CA ALA A 95 7.04 -16.78 11.17
C ALA A 95 6.45 -16.43 9.80
N GLY A 96 5.14 -16.58 9.62
CA GLY A 96 4.44 -16.23 8.38
C GLY A 96 4.58 -14.76 8.00
N LEU A 97 4.60 -13.84 8.99
CA LEU A 97 4.87 -12.42 8.74
C LEU A 97 6.28 -12.20 8.19
N ALA A 98 7.28 -12.90 8.70
CA ALA A 98 8.65 -12.80 8.21
C ALA A 98 8.77 -13.26 6.75
N GLU A 99 8.09 -14.36 6.38
CA GLU A 99 8.04 -14.85 5.01
C GLU A 99 7.31 -13.88 4.07
N LEU A 100 6.19 -13.31 4.51
CA LEU A 100 5.44 -12.31 3.74
C LEU A 100 6.24 -11.03 3.53
N PHE A 101 6.96 -10.55 4.54
CA PHE A 101 7.86 -9.40 4.39
C PHE A 101 9.00 -9.69 3.40
N ALA A 102 9.56 -10.91 3.42
CA ALA A 102 10.57 -11.32 2.47
C ALA A 102 10.02 -11.38 1.02
N ALA A 103 8.79 -11.90 0.84
CA ALA A 103 8.11 -11.94 -0.46
C ALA A 103 7.79 -10.51 -0.97
N ASP A 104 7.27 -9.65 -0.12
CA ASP A 104 6.99 -8.24 -0.43
C ASP A 104 8.29 -7.49 -0.83
N ARG A 105 9.40 -7.76 -0.13
CA ARG A 105 10.71 -7.21 -0.47
C ARG A 105 11.20 -7.71 -1.83
N ALA A 106 11.08 -9.00 -2.11
CA ALA A 106 11.49 -9.59 -3.37
C ALA A 106 10.65 -9.08 -4.55
N SER A 107 9.34 -8.92 -4.36
CA SER A 107 8.44 -8.36 -5.37
C SER A 107 8.58 -6.84 -5.54
N ARG A 108 9.32 -6.16 -4.66
CA ARG A 108 9.49 -4.70 -4.58
C ARG A 108 8.19 -3.93 -4.33
N ARG A 109 7.14 -4.64 -3.87
CA ARG A 109 5.79 -4.10 -3.56
C ARG A 109 5.43 -4.36 -2.11
N PRO A 110 5.94 -3.56 -1.15
CA PRO A 110 5.80 -3.82 0.28
C PRO A 110 4.40 -3.45 0.80
N VAL A 111 3.41 -4.31 0.58
CA VAL A 111 2.02 -4.10 1.03
C VAL A 111 1.92 -4.19 2.55
N LEU A 112 2.33 -5.33 3.12
CA LEU A 112 2.29 -5.55 4.56
C LEU A 112 3.27 -4.66 5.34
N PRO A 113 4.52 -4.44 4.88
CA PRO A 113 5.40 -3.49 5.54
C PRO A 113 4.80 -2.08 5.67
N TYR A 114 4.16 -1.55 4.61
CA TYR A 114 3.48 -0.27 4.72
C TYR A 114 2.28 -0.30 5.66
N LEU A 115 1.52 -1.40 5.67
CA LEU A 115 0.38 -1.54 6.55
C LEU A 115 0.82 -1.49 8.02
N TYR A 116 1.89 -2.21 8.39
CA TYR A 116 2.44 -2.17 9.75
C TYR A 116 3.10 -0.84 10.09
N ALA A 117 3.92 -0.30 9.20
CA ALA A 117 4.67 0.93 9.47
C ALA A 117 3.76 2.16 9.65
N GLN A 118 2.72 2.28 8.82
CA GLN A 118 1.86 3.47 8.75
C GLN A 118 0.47 3.27 9.37
N GLY A 119 0.09 2.03 9.69
CA GLY A 119 -1.20 1.70 10.23
C GLY A 119 -1.40 2.12 11.69
N LEU A 120 -2.65 2.11 12.13
CA LEU A 120 -3.04 2.35 13.52
C LEU A 120 -3.04 1.03 14.28
N VAL A 121 -2.29 0.95 15.37
CA VAL A 121 -2.31 -0.22 16.27
C VAL A 121 -3.64 -0.27 17.01
N LEU A 122 -4.36 -1.37 16.85
CA LEU A 122 -5.64 -1.64 17.52
C LEU A 122 -5.46 -2.53 18.75
N LEU A 123 -4.52 -3.45 18.69
CA LEU A 123 -4.16 -4.40 19.74
C LEU A 123 -2.65 -4.64 19.70
N ASP A 124 -2.03 -4.65 20.87
CA ASP A 124 -0.62 -5.00 21.03
C ASP A 124 -0.44 -5.76 22.35
N ARG A 125 -0.35 -7.08 22.27
CA ARG A 125 -0.03 -7.93 23.41
C ARG A 125 1.47 -8.21 23.39
N GLU A 126 2.11 -8.02 24.53
CA GLU A 126 3.54 -8.28 24.73
C GLU A 126 4.45 -7.54 23.70
N GLY A 127 4.00 -6.41 23.18
CA GLY A 127 4.77 -5.64 22.19
C GLY A 127 4.82 -6.24 20.79
N ALA A 128 4.00 -7.26 20.46
CA ALA A 128 4.07 -7.99 19.21
C ALA A 128 3.79 -7.13 17.98
N ALA A 129 2.81 -6.21 18.04
CA ALA A 129 2.54 -5.28 16.96
C ALA A 129 3.62 -4.20 16.84
N GLY A 130 4.17 -3.76 17.97
CA GLY A 130 5.31 -2.83 18.02
C GLY A 130 6.57 -3.42 17.39
N GLU A 131 6.90 -4.68 17.69
CA GLU A 131 8.01 -5.41 17.06
C GLU A 131 7.81 -5.55 15.54
N ALA A 132 6.62 -5.98 15.10
CA ALA A 132 6.28 -6.09 13.69
C ALA A 132 6.42 -4.73 12.97
N ARG A 133 5.97 -3.64 13.60
CA ARG A 133 6.16 -2.27 13.09
C ARG A 133 7.62 -1.90 12.94
N ALA A 134 8.44 -2.15 13.97
CA ALA A 134 9.86 -1.82 13.92
C ALA A 134 10.58 -2.54 12.76
N ARG A 135 10.27 -3.83 12.55
CA ARG A 135 10.78 -4.61 11.41
C ARG A 135 10.29 -4.06 10.07
N ALA A 136 9.01 -3.66 9.98
CA ALA A 136 8.44 -3.06 8.79
C ALA A 136 9.13 -1.73 8.42
N VAL A 137 9.36 -0.86 9.41
CA VAL A 137 10.07 0.41 9.21
C VAL A 137 11.49 0.16 8.73
N ALA A 138 12.24 -0.72 9.40
CA ALA A 138 13.60 -1.06 9.00
C ALA A 138 13.68 -1.58 7.55
N LEU A 139 12.76 -2.47 7.15
CA LEU A 139 12.68 -2.98 5.78
C LEU A 139 12.40 -1.86 4.76
N LEU A 140 11.48 -0.95 5.09
CA LEU A 140 11.14 0.16 4.20
C LEU A 140 12.29 1.14 4.03
N ASP A 141 13.03 1.43 5.11
CA ASP A 141 14.18 2.35 5.12
C ASP A 141 15.38 1.76 4.36
N GLU A 142 15.57 0.44 4.40
CA GLU A 142 16.59 -0.26 3.62
C GLU A 142 16.38 -0.11 2.10
N GLY A 143 15.14 0.06 1.69
CA GLY A 143 14.74 0.15 0.29
C GLY A 143 14.73 -1.20 -0.44
N PRO A 144 14.22 -1.23 -1.68
CA PRO A 144 14.15 -2.46 -2.45
C PRO A 144 15.56 -2.93 -2.89
N PRO A 145 15.76 -4.26 -3.03
CA PRO A 145 17.00 -4.79 -3.54
C PRO A 145 17.26 -4.28 -4.97
N PRO A 146 18.54 -4.13 -5.40
CA PRO A 146 18.85 -3.78 -6.77
C PRO A 146 18.33 -4.86 -7.72
N LEU A 147 17.89 -4.46 -8.91
CA LEU A 147 17.57 -5.41 -9.96
C LEU A 147 18.83 -5.90 -10.65
N PRO A 148 18.88 -7.18 -11.08
CA PRO A 148 19.90 -7.66 -11.98
C PRO A 148 19.93 -6.84 -13.29
N ALA A 149 21.09 -6.58 -13.83
CA ALA A 149 21.26 -5.80 -15.07
C ALA A 149 20.40 -6.35 -16.23
N ALA A 150 20.37 -7.67 -16.39
CA ALA A 150 19.55 -8.33 -17.42
C ALA A 150 18.05 -8.03 -17.25
N SER A 151 17.57 -7.94 -16.00
CA SER A 151 16.16 -7.58 -15.73
C SER A 151 15.87 -6.13 -16.10
N VAL A 152 16.81 -5.22 -15.85
CA VAL A 152 16.69 -3.81 -16.26
C VAL A 152 16.63 -3.70 -17.78
N GLU A 153 17.51 -4.38 -18.49
CA GLU A 153 17.51 -4.38 -19.97
C GLU A 153 16.23 -4.97 -20.55
N THR A 154 15.73 -6.07 -20.00
CA THR A 154 14.45 -6.65 -20.41
C THR A 154 13.28 -5.66 -20.23
N ARG A 155 13.24 -4.95 -19.10
CA ARG A 155 12.20 -3.94 -18.85
C ARG A 155 12.31 -2.73 -19.77
N ARG A 156 13.53 -2.28 -20.06
CA ARG A 156 13.79 -1.19 -21.02
C ARG A 156 13.33 -1.57 -22.41
N TYR A 157 13.71 -2.77 -22.87
CA TYR A 157 13.28 -3.30 -24.16
C TYR A 157 11.75 -3.35 -24.26
N GLY A 158 11.07 -3.98 -23.28
CA GLY A 158 9.61 -4.09 -23.28
C GLY A 158 8.90 -2.73 -23.23
N LEU A 159 9.47 -1.73 -22.54
CA LEU A 159 8.92 -0.37 -22.56
C LEU A 159 9.10 0.31 -23.92
N THR A 160 10.25 0.12 -24.59
CA THR A 160 10.50 0.67 -25.94
C THR A 160 9.52 0.08 -26.94
N ASP A 161 9.39 -1.25 -26.95
CA ASP A 161 8.46 -1.99 -27.80
C ASP A 161 7.01 -1.51 -27.64
N ALA A 162 6.56 -1.38 -26.38
CA ALA A 162 5.22 -0.88 -26.08
C ALA A 162 5.01 0.61 -26.46
N LEU A 163 6.06 1.43 -26.46
CA LEU A 163 5.99 2.82 -26.93
C LEU A 163 5.85 2.88 -28.46
N ASP A 164 6.55 2.01 -29.18
CA ASP A 164 6.44 1.90 -30.63
C ASP A 164 5.03 1.44 -31.02
N ASP A 165 4.49 0.42 -30.36
CA ASP A 165 3.11 -0.02 -30.53
C ASP A 165 2.10 1.10 -30.24
N LEU A 166 2.30 1.86 -29.15
CA LEU A 166 1.42 2.97 -28.78
C LEU A 166 1.44 4.11 -29.83
N ALA A 167 2.57 4.32 -30.50
CA ALA A 167 2.71 5.32 -31.54
C ALA A 167 1.91 4.94 -32.81
N ASP A 168 1.86 3.65 -33.16
CA ASP A 168 1.23 3.15 -34.37
C ASP A 168 -0.24 2.77 -34.23
N VAL A 169 -0.70 2.49 -32.98
CA VAL A 169 -2.07 2.04 -32.74
C VAL A 169 -3.12 3.08 -33.13
N ARG A 170 -4.11 2.66 -33.88
CA ARG A 170 -5.23 3.50 -34.35
C ARG A 170 -6.53 3.25 -33.62
N ASP A 171 -6.73 2.03 -33.13
CA ASP A 171 -7.92 1.69 -32.35
C ASP A 171 -7.90 2.37 -30.98
N ARG A 172 -9.04 2.94 -30.61
CA ARG A 172 -9.18 3.70 -29.34
C ARG A 172 -8.99 2.82 -28.11
N HIS A 173 -9.51 1.60 -28.13
CA HIS A 173 -9.49 0.71 -26.97
C HIS A 173 -8.11 0.10 -26.77
N GLU A 174 -7.45 -0.27 -27.89
CA GLU A 174 -6.04 -0.72 -27.86
C GLU A 174 -5.12 0.39 -27.34
N ARG A 175 -5.33 1.64 -27.78
CA ARG A 175 -4.57 2.80 -27.31
C ARG A 175 -4.73 3.04 -25.80
N LEU A 176 -5.93 2.86 -25.25
CA LEU A 176 -6.16 2.97 -23.80
C LEU A 176 -5.45 1.85 -23.05
N ALA A 177 -5.50 0.63 -23.56
CA ALA A 177 -4.83 -0.52 -22.95
C ALA A 177 -3.31 -0.35 -22.97
N LEU A 178 -2.74 -0.02 -24.12
CA LEU A 178 -1.30 0.25 -24.27
C LEU A 178 -0.84 1.44 -23.43
N GLY A 179 -1.61 2.53 -23.41
CA GLY A 179 -1.31 3.68 -22.56
C GLY A 179 -1.24 3.34 -21.06
N GLY A 180 -2.17 2.52 -20.59
CA GLY A 180 -2.13 1.99 -19.21
C GLY A 180 -0.91 1.13 -18.94
N TYR A 181 -0.56 0.25 -19.85
CA TYR A 181 0.63 -0.60 -19.77
C TYR A 181 1.93 0.23 -19.77
N VAL A 182 2.09 1.13 -20.74
CA VAL A 182 3.26 2.02 -20.84
C VAL A 182 3.44 2.85 -19.59
N PHE A 183 2.36 3.44 -19.06
CA PHE A 183 2.41 4.18 -17.80
C PHE A 183 2.92 3.31 -16.64
N GLY A 184 2.40 2.08 -16.51
CA GLY A 184 2.82 1.15 -15.47
C GLY A 184 4.29 0.75 -15.60
N ALA A 185 4.71 0.35 -16.82
CA ALA A 185 6.08 -0.08 -17.10
C ALA A 185 7.11 1.05 -16.89
N ALA A 186 6.79 2.26 -17.37
CA ALA A 186 7.64 3.42 -17.15
C ALA A 186 7.77 3.79 -15.66
N ALA A 187 6.67 3.73 -14.92
CA ALA A 187 6.65 4.00 -13.49
C ALA A 187 7.47 2.97 -12.70
N GLU A 188 7.35 1.68 -13.03
CA GLU A 188 8.17 0.63 -12.41
C GLU A 188 9.66 0.82 -12.72
N LEU A 189 10.02 1.10 -13.97
CA LEU A 189 11.40 1.34 -14.36
C LEU A 189 12.00 2.57 -13.67
N LEU A 190 11.20 3.63 -13.47
CA LEU A 190 11.61 4.81 -12.71
C LEU A 190 11.85 4.46 -11.22
N CYS A 191 10.94 3.71 -10.60
CA CYS A 191 11.12 3.22 -9.24
C CYS A 191 12.37 2.36 -9.10
N ASP A 192 12.63 1.49 -10.08
CA ASP A 192 13.82 0.64 -10.10
C ASP A 192 15.10 1.48 -10.18
N HIS A 193 15.14 2.46 -11.08
CA HIS A 193 16.27 3.37 -11.23
C HIS A 193 16.55 4.18 -9.96
N ARG A 194 15.49 4.64 -9.29
CA ARG A 194 15.57 5.40 -8.03
C ARG A 194 15.76 4.52 -6.80
N ARG A 195 15.77 3.19 -6.94
CA ARG A 195 15.72 2.25 -5.81
C ARG A 195 14.55 2.56 -4.86
N ALA A 196 13.43 2.97 -5.43
CA ALA A 196 12.19 3.25 -4.71
C ALA A 196 11.25 2.05 -4.75
N TRP A 197 10.45 1.91 -3.70
CA TRP A 197 9.38 0.92 -3.64
C TRP A 197 8.29 1.25 -4.66
N THR A 198 7.84 0.24 -5.40
CA THR A 198 6.70 0.37 -6.32
C THR A 198 5.37 0.01 -5.65
N ALA A 199 4.28 0.19 -6.36
CA ALA A 199 2.93 -0.16 -5.91
C ALA A 199 2.02 -0.42 -7.12
N GLY A 200 0.83 -0.98 -6.87
CA GLY A 200 -0.19 -1.18 -7.90
C GLY A 200 -1.34 -0.17 -7.81
N GLY A 201 -2.14 -0.09 -8.89
CA GLY A 201 -3.39 0.67 -8.94
C GLY A 201 -3.28 2.10 -8.43
N LYS A 202 -4.21 2.51 -7.57
CA LYS A 202 -4.29 3.88 -7.01
C LYS A 202 -3.07 4.30 -6.18
N TRP A 203 -2.23 3.34 -5.75
CA TRP A 203 -1.06 3.62 -4.93
C TRP A 203 0.17 4.00 -5.76
N LEU A 204 0.25 3.56 -7.03
CA LEU A 204 1.39 3.86 -7.89
C LEU A 204 1.62 5.37 -8.07
N PRO A 205 0.63 6.20 -8.42
CA PRO A 205 0.84 7.65 -8.53
C PRO A 205 1.27 8.31 -7.22
N ARG A 206 0.86 7.74 -6.08
CA ARG A 206 1.26 8.25 -4.76
C ARG A 206 2.72 7.96 -4.46
N ARG A 207 3.20 6.77 -4.86
CA ARG A 207 4.62 6.39 -4.72
C ARG A 207 5.52 7.23 -5.62
N LEU A 208 5.11 7.43 -6.87
CA LEU A 208 5.88 8.27 -7.80
C LEU A 208 6.07 9.72 -7.33
N ARG A 209 5.12 10.27 -6.58
CA ARG A 209 5.27 11.62 -5.99
C ARG A 209 6.23 11.66 -4.81
N ALA A 210 6.45 10.52 -4.16
CA ALA A 210 7.33 10.39 -2.99
C ALA A 210 8.74 9.90 -3.35
N ALA A 211 8.97 9.42 -4.60
CA ALA A 211 10.24 8.97 -5.15
C ALA A 211 11.00 10.12 -5.81
#